data_237a5c10128d666568a9da3d36365d47
#
_entry.id   237a5c10128d666568a9da3d36365d47
#
_cell.length_a   1.000
_cell.length_b   1.000
_cell.length_c   1.000
_cell.angle_alpha   90.00
_cell.angle_beta   90.00
_cell.angle_gamma   90.00
#
_symmetry.space_group_name_H-M   'P 1'
#
loop_
_entity.id
_entity.type
_entity.pdbx_description
1 polymer ?
#
loop_
_entity_poly.entity_id
_entity_poly.type
_entity_poly.pdbx_seq_one_letter_code
_entity_poly.pdbx_strand_id
1 'polypeptide(L)'
;RQEKEGREYRDQYVCNFQCVNVKNGFTEVNVLLGAQRYFEDRTAELCWIPEQAYEKGSWGYIGGEVAPNKTRYGSLPASDTDILGTDQDPIFQTQRVGIEAFKADVPDGVYAIYLYWTELTSENKREALVYNLGNDVVKEEYANRVFSVDINGVSVAGQMNIAEEYGSERAVIKKYIVPVSQGKGLVVRFGAVESVPILNAIRI
;
A
#
# COMPACT_ATOMS: atom_id res chain seq x y z
N ARG A 1 -2.69 33.80 8.24
CA ARG A 1 -1.24 33.69 7.88
C ARG A 1 -0.79 32.24 7.88
N GLN A 2 -1.07 31.47 8.94
CA GLN A 2 -0.71 30.03 9.04
C GLN A 2 -1.43 29.14 8.01
N GLU A 3 -2.70 29.41 7.69
CA GLU A 3 -3.43 28.66 6.64
C GLU A 3 -2.89 28.90 5.23
N LYS A 4 -2.35 30.10 4.99
CA LYS A 4 -1.76 30.44 3.69
C LYS A 4 -0.40 29.77 3.52
N GLU A 5 0.42 29.77 4.57
CA GLU A 5 1.71 29.06 4.60
C GLU A 5 1.54 27.53 4.47
N GLY A 6 0.52 26.95 5.13
CA GLY A 6 0.21 25.51 5.03
C GLY A 6 -0.35 25.11 3.65
N ARG A 7 -1.00 26.02 2.94
CA ARG A 7 -1.50 25.80 1.58
C ARG A 7 -0.37 25.88 0.55
N GLU A 8 0.50 26.89 0.67
CA GLU A 8 1.69 27.04 -0.18
C GLU A 8 2.65 25.86 -0.04
N TYR A 9 2.83 25.36 1.19
CA TYR A 9 3.65 24.19 1.45
C TYR A 9 3.06 22.91 0.82
N ARG A 10 1.75 22.68 0.96
CA ARG A 10 1.05 21.56 0.31
C ARG A 10 1.11 21.65 -1.21
N ASP A 11 0.87 22.81 -1.77
CA ASP A 11 0.91 23.03 -3.22
C ASP A 11 2.32 22.84 -3.77
N GLN A 12 3.35 23.18 -2.99
CA GLN A 12 4.74 23.00 -3.35
C GLN A 12 5.15 21.51 -3.34
N TYR A 13 4.69 20.72 -2.37
CA TYR A 13 4.87 19.27 -2.36
C TYR A 13 4.07 18.58 -3.47
N VAL A 14 2.82 18.93 -3.64
CA VAL A 14 1.98 18.40 -4.72
C VAL A 14 2.58 18.75 -6.09
N CYS A 15 3.04 19.97 -6.28
CA CYS A 15 3.73 20.37 -7.52
C CYS A 15 5.04 19.60 -7.71
N ASN A 16 5.83 19.38 -6.68
CA ASN A 16 7.06 18.60 -6.81
C ASN A 16 6.78 17.14 -7.18
N PHE A 17 5.73 16.52 -6.63
CA PHE A 17 5.35 15.15 -6.96
C PHE A 17 4.63 15.01 -8.30
N GLN A 18 3.83 15.97 -8.71
CA GLN A 18 3.21 16.02 -10.03
C GLN A 18 4.21 16.45 -11.13
N CYS A 19 5.19 17.26 -10.76
CA CYS A 19 6.30 17.68 -11.60
C CYS A 19 7.51 16.74 -11.53
N VAL A 20 7.41 15.60 -10.88
CA VAL A 20 8.30 14.46 -11.14
C VAL A 20 7.97 13.96 -12.54
N ASN A 21 8.20 14.85 -13.48
CA ASN A 21 8.31 14.51 -14.85
C ASN A 21 9.51 13.58 -14.95
N VAL A 22 9.24 12.32 -15.17
CA VAL A 22 10.20 11.23 -15.31
C VAL A 22 11.37 11.60 -16.24
N LYS A 23 11.20 12.60 -17.09
CA LYS A 23 12.22 13.14 -18.01
C LYS A 23 13.26 14.06 -17.36
N ASN A 24 12.99 14.65 -16.20
CA ASN A 24 13.81 15.72 -15.61
C ASN A 24 14.48 15.38 -14.28
N GLY A 25 14.65 14.09 -13.99
CA GLY A 25 15.28 13.64 -12.75
C GLY A 25 14.23 13.24 -11.71
N PHE A 26 13.87 11.96 -11.71
CA PHE A 26 13.08 11.33 -10.67
C PHE A 26 13.91 11.28 -9.38
N THR A 27 13.38 11.80 -8.28
CA THR A 27 14.02 11.70 -6.97
C THR A 27 13.33 10.70 -6.08
N GLU A 28 12.02 10.82 -5.88
CA GLU A 28 11.22 9.86 -5.13
C GLU A 28 9.73 9.99 -5.45
N VAL A 29 8.98 8.94 -5.17
CA VAL A 29 7.52 8.95 -5.12
C VAL A 29 7.02 8.05 -3.99
N ASN A 30 6.09 8.55 -3.16
CA ASN A 30 5.47 7.81 -2.07
C ASN A 30 3.97 7.75 -2.32
N VAL A 31 3.44 6.56 -2.56
CA VAL A 31 2.05 6.37 -3.01
C VAL A 31 1.28 5.53 -2.01
N LEU A 32 0.11 6.01 -1.61
CA LEU A 32 -0.88 5.26 -0.83
C LEU A 32 -1.86 4.58 -1.78
N LEU A 33 -1.92 3.24 -1.75
CA LEU A 33 -2.83 2.44 -2.55
C LEU A 33 -4.22 2.40 -1.88
N GLY A 34 -5.26 2.60 -2.68
CA GLY A 34 -6.64 2.69 -2.19
C GLY A 34 -6.99 4.02 -1.51
N ALA A 35 -6.06 4.96 -1.41
CA ALA A 35 -6.29 6.24 -0.77
C ALA A 35 -6.78 7.30 -1.77
N GLN A 36 -7.60 8.22 -1.26
CA GLN A 36 -8.06 9.39 -1.99
C GLN A 36 -7.52 10.71 -1.41
N ARG A 37 -6.70 10.63 -0.37
CA ARG A 37 -6.17 11.77 0.38
C ARG A 37 -4.66 11.69 0.51
N TYR A 38 -4.03 12.84 0.59
CA TYR A 38 -2.62 12.98 0.94
C TYR A 38 -2.41 12.70 2.43
N PHE A 39 -1.24 12.17 2.77
CA PHE A 39 -0.80 12.03 4.14
C PHE A 39 0.62 12.60 4.27
N GLU A 40 0.80 13.50 5.24
CA GLU A 40 2.09 14.09 5.57
C GLU A 40 2.67 13.36 6.78
N ASP A 41 3.72 12.58 6.56
CA ASP A 41 4.54 12.00 7.62
C ASP A 41 5.58 13.02 8.05
N ARG A 42 5.28 13.75 9.13
CA ARG A 42 6.15 14.78 9.65
C ARG A 42 7.41 14.23 10.32
N THR A 43 7.38 12.99 10.78
CA THR A 43 8.51 12.35 11.46
C THR A 43 9.59 11.97 10.45
N ALA A 44 9.17 11.42 9.32
CA ALA A 44 10.08 11.04 8.23
C ALA A 44 10.26 12.13 7.18
N GLU A 45 9.57 13.28 7.33
CA GLU A 45 9.55 14.38 6.35
C GLU A 45 9.11 13.92 4.95
N LEU A 46 8.13 13.00 4.89
CA LEU A 46 7.61 12.41 3.66
C LEU A 46 6.19 12.87 3.37
N CYS A 47 5.91 13.13 2.11
CA CYS A 47 4.56 13.34 1.62
C CYS A 47 4.10 12.11 0.85
N TRP A 48 3.02 11.50 1.29
CA TRP A 48 2.36 10.40 0.65
C TRP A 48 1.20 10.90 -0.20
N ILE A 49 1.16 10.49 -1.45
CA ILE A 49 0.14 10.91 -2.41
C ILE A 49 -0.84 9.78 -2.71
N PRO A 50 -2.10 10.09 -3.07
CA PRO A 50 -3.06 9.10 -3.51
C PRO A 50 -2.59 8.37 -4.77
N GLU A 51 -3.08 7.15 -4.94
CA GLU A 51 -2.83 6.35 -6.13
C GLU A 51 -3.41 6.96 -7.41
N GLN A 52 -2.83 6.56 -8.53
CA GLN A 52 -3.38 6.78 -9.86
C GLN A 52 -3.20 5.53 -10.72
N ALA A 53 -4.05 5.36 -11.74
CA ALA A 53 -3.84 4.34 -12.74
C ALA A 53 -2.56 4.65 -13.55
N TYR A 54 -1.83 3.59 -13.92
CA TYR A 54 -0.64 3.77 -14.72
C TYR A 54 -0.96 4.31 -16.11
N GLU A 55 -0.23 5.35 -16.47
CA GLU A 55 -0.18 5.89 -17.83
C GLU A 55 1.27 5.89 -18.32
N LYS A 56 1.47 5.67 -19.62
CA LYS A 56 2.81 5.64 -20.21
C LYS A 56 3.53 6.98 -20.03
N GLY A 57 4.75 6.91 -19.53
CA GLY A 57 5.58 8.08 -19.20
C GLY A 57 5.35 8.61 -17.79
N SER A 58 4.62 7.86 -16.95
CA SER A 58 4.28 8.20 -15.57
C SER A 58 4.50 7.01 -14.65
N TRP A 59 3.77 6.97 -13.56
CA TRP A 59 3.72 5.87 -12.60
C TRP A 59 2.26 5.56 -12.25
N GLY A 60 2.01 4.39 -11.68
CA GLY A 60 0.69 4.04 -11.19
C GLY A 60 0.45 2.54 -11.07
N TYR A 61 -0.75 2.21 -10.58
CA TYR A 61 -1.21 0.84 -10.44
C TYR A 61 -1.81 0.29 -11.74
N ILE A 62 -1.83 -1.04 -11.84
CA ILE A 62 -2.55 -1.80 -12.86
C ILE A 62 -3.39 -2.84 -12.14
N GLY A 63 -4.67 -2.90 -12.47
CA GLY A 63 -5.62 -3.86 -11.93
C GLY A 63 -6.04 -3.58 -10.48
N GLY A 64 -6.90 -4.46 -9.99
CA GLY A 64 -7.42 -4.41 -8.63
C GLY A 64 -8.44 -3.31 -8.38
N GLU A 65 -8.94 -3.30 -7.16
CA GLU A 65 -9.93 -2.34 -6.67
C GLU A 65 -9.56 -1.84 -5.27
N VAL A 66 -10.14 -0.71 -4.88
CA VAL A 66 -10.00 -0.17 -3.53
C VAL A 66 -10.75 -1.07 -2.56
N ALA A 67 -10.08 -1.52 -1.49
CA ALA A 67 -10.72 -2.34 -0.49
C ALA A 67 -11.81 -1.58 0.26
N PRO A 68 -13.06 -2.09 0.31
CA PRO A 68 -14.08 -1.54 1.18
C PRO A 68 -13.83 -2.04 2.62
N ASN A 69 -13.23 -1.20 3.46
CA ASN A 69 -13.04 -1.54 4.87
C ASN A 69 -14.32 -1.27 5.66
N LYS A 70 -14.72 -2.22 6.53
CA LYS A 70 -15.81 -2.03 7.48
C LYS A 70 -15.28 -1.24 8.67
N THR A 71 -15.86 -0.09 8.92
CA THR A 71 -15.57 0.75 10.08
C THR A 71 -16.83 0.89 10.92
N ARG A 72 -16.70 1.43 12.14
CA ARG A 72 -17.87 1.78 12.98
C ARG A 72 -18.82 2.80 12.33
N TYR A 73 -18.37 3.51 11.30
CA TYR A 73 -19.16 4.50 10.55
C TYR A 73 -19.72 3.97 9.23
N GLY A 74 -19.54 2.68 8.94
CA GLY A 74 -19.97 2.05 7.70
C GLY A 74 -18.79 1.53 6.86
N SER A 75 -19.04 1.30 5.57
CA SER A 75 -17.99 0.86 4.65
C SER A 75 -17.28 2.06 4.06
N LEU A 76 -15.99 2.19 4.33
CA LEU A 76 -15.12 3.27 3.86
C LEU A 76 -13.90 2.68 3.15
N PRO A 77 -13.21 3.44 2.28
CA PRO A 77 -11.96 3.00 1.66
C PRO A 77 -10.80 2.88 2.67
N ALA A 78 -10.90 3.50 3.85
CA ALA A 78 -9.90 3.42 4.90
C ALA A 78 -10.42 2.63 6.11
N SER A 79 -9.56 1.82 6.72
CA SER A 79 -9.78 1.23 8.05
C SER A 79 -9.66 2.30 9.14
N ASP A 80 -10.32 2.08 10.28
CA ASP A 80 -10.13 2.84 11.51
C ASP A 80 -9.39 2.04 12.60
N THR A 81 -8.72 0.97 12.20
CA THR A 81 -7.96 0.08 13.07
C THR A 81 -6.57 0.66 13.35
N ASP A 82 -6.12 0.51 14.60
CA ASP A 82 -4.74 0.78 15.01
C ASP A 82 -3.81 -0.28 14.41
N ILE A 83 -2.72 0.14 13.78
CA ILE A 83 -1.78 -0.76 13.12
C ILE A 83 -0.57 -1.01 14.02
N LEU A 84 -0.36 -2.25 14.39
CA LEU A 84 0.75 -2.63 15.26
C LEU A 84 2.11 -2.45 14.57
N GLY A 85 3.08 -1.93 15.32
CA GLY A 85 4.48 -1.78 14.87
C GLY A 85 4.77 -0.54 14.05
N THR A 86 3.86 0.44 14.06
CA THR A 86 4.05 1.75 13.42
C THR A 86 3.34 2.84 14.23
N ASP A 87 3.82 4.08 14.10
CA ASP A 87 3.13 5.29 14.53
C ASP A 87 2.49 6.02 13.32
N GLN A 88 2.51 5.38 12.15
CA GLN A 88 2.08 5.94 10.87
C GLN A 88 0.92 5.12 10.28
N ASP A 89 -0.11 4.88 11.07
CA ASP A 89 -1.30 4.10 10.71
C ASP A 89 -1.90 4.46 9.34
N PRO A 90 -1.99 5.76 8.94
CA PRO A 90 -2.59 6.13 7.66
C PRO A 90 -1.92 5.50 6.43
N ILE A 91 -0.65 5.09 6.51
CA ILE A 91 0.06 4.42 5.41
C ILE A 91 -0.51 3.01 5.17
N PHE A 92 -1.07 2.39 6.20
CA PHE A 92 -1.54 1.00 6.19
C PHE A 92 -3.06 0.85 6.23
N GLN A 93 -3.79 1.92 6.52
CA GLN A 93 -5.26 1.88 6.68
C GLN A 93 -6.03 1.84 5.36
N THR A 94 -5.36 2.04 4.24
CA THR A 94 -5.93 1.87 2.90
C THR A 94 -5.17 0.79 2.14
N GLN A 95 -5.84 0.12 1.19
CA GLN A 95 -5.19 -0.88 0.35
C GLN A 95 -5.91 -1.06 -0.97
N ARG A 96 -5.14 -1.51 -1.96
CA ARG A 96 -5.66 -2.01 -3.23
C ARG A 96 -5.63 -3.52 -3.22
N VAL A 97 -6.79 -4.13 -3.48
CA VAL A 97 -6.99 -5.58 -3.50
C VAL A 97 -7.05 -6.06 -4.95
N GLY A 98 -6.38 -7.17 -5.26
CA GLY A 98 -6.30 -7.70 -6.62
C GLY A 98 -5.38 -6.89 -7.53
N ILE A 99 -4.45 -6.14 -6.97
CA ILE A 99 -3.44 -5.42 -7.76
C ILE A 99 -2.62 -6.41 -8.60
N GLU A 100 -2.48 -6.14 -9.90
CA GLU A 100 -1.68 -6.95 -10.82
C GLU A 100 -0.25 -6.43 -10.92
N ALA A 101 -0.08 -5.12 -10.95
CA ALA A 101 1.23 -4.49 -11.01
C ALA A 101 1.21 -3.04 -10.53
N PHE A 102 2.40 -2.56 -10.15
CA PHE A 102 2.71 -1.15 -10.05
C PHE A 102 3.86 -0.84 -11.02
N LYS A 103 3.70 0.20 -11.83
CA LYS A 103 4.72 0.63 -12.79
C LYS A 103 5.17 2.07 -12.51
N ALA A 104 6.44 2.33 -12.80
CA ALA A 104 6.98 3.69 -12.83
C ALA A 104 8.04 3.79 -13.94
N ASP A 105 7.80 4.69 -14.89
CA ASP A 105 8.70 4.93 -16.01
C ASP A 105 9.85 5.85 -15.56
N VAL A 106 10.72 5.32 -14.71
CA VAL A 106 11.88 6.04 -14.15
C VAL A 106 13.09 5.95 -15.07
N PRO A 107 14.02 6.93 -15.03
CA PRO A 107 15.30 6.87 -15.75
C PRO A 107 16.16 5.67 -15.34
N ASP A 108 17.16 5.37 -16.14
CA ASP A 108 18.19 4.37 -15.76
C ASP A 108 18.91 4.81 -14.49
N GLY A 109 19.06 3.86 -13.55
CA GLY A 109 19.63 4.15 -12.24
C GLY A 109 19.47 2.98 -11.27
N VAL A 110 19.78 3.22 -10.00
CA VAL A 110 19.56 2.26 -8.92
C VAL A 110 18.56 2.85 -7.94
N TYR A 111 17.49 2.11 -7.70
CA TYR A 111 16.36 2.55 -6.89
C TYR A 111 16.17 1.71 -5.64
N ALA A 112 15.84 2.36 -4.54
CA ALA A 112 15.35 1.70 -3.34
C ALA A 112 13.82 1.66 -3.39
N ILE A 113 13.23 0.48 -3.48
CA ILE A 113 11.80 0.27 -3.46
C ILE A 113 11.39 -0.23 -2.09
N TYR A 114 10.42 0.42 -1.48
CA TYR A 114 9.79 -0.03 -0.23
C TYR A 114 8.35 -0.39 -0.52
N LEU A 115 7.96 -1.61 -0.18
CA LEU A 115 6.60 -2.11 -0.29
C LEU A 115 6.02 -2.25 1.11
N TYR A 116 4.78 -1.76 1.29
CA TYR A 116 4.11 -1.67 2.57
C TYR A 116 2.85 -2.52 2.56
N TRP A 117 2.70 -3.38 3.54
CA TRP A 117 1.56 -4.27 3.67
C TRP A 117 1.03 -4.34 5.09
N THR A 118 -0.24 -4.58 5.20
CA THR A 118 -0.91 -5.11 6.39
C THR A 118 -2.11 -5.94 5.95
N GLU A 119 -2.42 -7.02 6.65
CA GLU A 119 -3.66 -7.74 6.39
C GLU A 119 -4.79 -7.12 7.23
N LEU A 120 -5.75 -6.50 6.54
CA LEU A 120 -6.92 -5.83 7.12
C LEU A 120 -8.20 -6.63 6.94
N THR A 121 -8.21 -7.62 6.03
CA THR A 121 -9.41 -8.38 5.71
C THR A 121 -9.64 -9.44 6.78
N SER A 122 -10.71 -9.31 7.54
CA SER A 122 -11.13 -10.31 8.52
C SER A 122 -12.53 -10.84 8.23
N GLU A 123 -12.75 -12.10 8.58
CA GLU A 123 -14.06 -12.71 8.62
C GLU A 123 -14.49 -12.87 10.08
N ASN A 124 -15.63 -12.28 10.43
CA ASN A 124 -16.22 -12.46 11.75
C ASN A 124 -16.90 -13.82 11.81
N LYS A 125 -16.35 -14.77 12.52
CA LYS A 125 -16.96 -16.06 12.79
C LYS A 125 -17.57 -16.08 14.19
N ARG A 126 -18.81 -16.54 14.28
CA ARG A 126 -19.47 -16.77 15.57
C ARG A 126 -19.15 -18.17 16.04
N GLU A 127 -18.44 -18.29 17.14
CA GLU A 127 -18.24 -19.56 17.86
C GLU A 127 -19.29 -19.68 18.96
N ALA A 128 -20.08 -20.76 18.92
CA ALA A 128 -20.99 -21.09 20.03
C ALA A 128 -20.16 -21.52 21.23
N LEU A 129 -20.36 -20.89 22.39
CA LEU A 129 -19.75 -21.33 23.62
C LEU A 129 -20.31 -22.72 24.03
N VAL A 130 -19.43 -23.59 24.52
CA VAL A 130 -19.77 -24.97 24.96
C VAL A 130 -20.89 -25.00 26.01
N TYR A 131 -21.03 -23.94 26.79
CA TYR A 131 -22.15 -23.68 27.68
C TYR A 131 -22.94 -22.51 27.14
N ASN A 132 -23.88 -22.81 26.27
CA ASN A 132 -24.73 -21.82 25.59
C ASN A 132 -25.50 -20.94 26.59
N LEU A 133 -24.84 -19.91 27.11
CA LEU A 133 -25.44 -18.88 27.98
C LEU A 133 -26.03 -17.72 27.17
N GLY A 134 -26.23 -17.92 25.86
CA GLY A 134 -26.77 -16.91 24.94
C GLY A 134 -25.78 -15.85 24.46
N ASN A 135 -24.49 -16.00 24.78
CA ASN A 135 -23.43 -15.12 24.30
C ASN A 135 -22.50 -15.88 23.36
N ASP A 136 -22.67 -15.70 22.07
CA ASP A 136 -21.71 -16.15 21.08
C ASP A 136 -20.46 -15.27 21.15
N VAL A 137 -19.28 -15.88 21.16
CA VAL A 137 -18.03 -15.16 21.00
C VAL A 137 -17.80 -14.90 19.51
N VAL A 138 -17.62 -13.64 19.13
CA VAL A 138 -17.18 -13.28 17.78
C VAL A 138 -15.67 -13.40 17.75
N LYS A 139 -15.17 -14.32 16.93
CA LYS A 139 -13.74 -14.48 16.68
C LYS A 139 -13.44 -13.91 15.28
N GLU A 140 -12.48 -13.03 15.20
CA GLU A 140 -11.97 -12.55 13.92
C GLU A 140 -10.94 -13.54 13.39
N GLU A 141 -11.16 -14.03 12.19
CA GLU A 141 -10.18 -14.79 11.42
C GLU A 141 -9.82 -14.03 10.17
N TYR A 142 -8.53 -13.90 9.89
CA TYR A 142 -8.05 -13.20 8.70
C TYR A 142 -7.98 -14.13 7.50
N ALA A 143 -8.22 -13.58 6.32
CA ALA A 143 -8.19 -14.35 5.09
C ALA A 143 -6.82 -14.99 4.88
N ASN A 144 -6.81 -16.27 4.53
CA ASN A 144 -5.60 -16.94 4.07
C ASN A 144 -5.23 -16.41 2.68
N ARG A 145 -4.28 -15.51 2.64
CA ARG A 145 -3.86 -14.82 1.43
C ARG A 145 -2.40 -15.13 1.12
N VAL A 146 -2.16 -15.83 0.02
CA VAL A 146 -0.81 -16.15 -0.45
C VAL A 146 -0.63 -15.56 -1.85
N PHE A 147 0.43 -14.80 -2.04
CA PHE A 147 0.75 -14.20 -3.33
C PHE A 147 2.25 -14.09 -3.56
N SER A 148 2.63 -13.95 -4.82
CA SER A 148 4.02 -13.71 -5.22
C SER A 148 4.27 -12.24 -5.55
N VAL A 149 5.53 -11.83 -5.44
CA VAL A 149 6.00 -10.50 -5.84
C VAL A 149 7.25 -10.63 -6.71
N ASP A 150 7.20 -10.05 -7.88
CA ASP A 150 8.32 -9.96 -8.81
C ASP A 150 8.66 -8.50 -9.09
N ILE A 151 9.94 -8.16 -9.10
CA ILE A 151 10.42 -6.81 -9.46
C ILE A 151 11.33 -6.92 -10.68
N ASN A 152 10.96 -6.25 -11.78
CA ASN A 152 11.66 -6.29 -13.06
C ASN A 152 11.98 -7.72 -13.55
N GLY A 153 11.05 -8.67 -13.29
CA GLY A 153 11.19 -10.07 -13.70
C GLY A 153 12.03 -10.94 -12.76
N VAL A 154 12.45 -10.39 -11.61
CA VAL A 154 13.12 -11.14 -10.54
C VAL A 154 12.13 -11.41 -9.42
N SER A 155 11.93 -12.68 -9.09
CA SER A 155 11.06 -13.07 -7.97
C SER A 155 11.73 -12.68 -6.65
N VAL A 156 11.05 -11.82 -5.89
CA VAL A 156 11.52 -11.35 -4.57
C VAL A 156 10.73 -11.96 -3.40
N ALA A 157 9.53 -12.49 -3.69
CA ALA A 157 8.74 -13.29 -2.79
C ALA A 157 7.88 -14.27 -3.59
N GLY A 158 8.12 -15.58 -3.44
CA GLY A 158 7.40 -16.61 -4.19
C GLY A 158 6.04 -16.96 -3.60
N GLN A 159 5.94 -16.98 -2.29
CA GLN A 159 4.73 -17.27 -1.51
C GLN A 159 4.77 -16.45 -0.24
N MET A 160 4.09 -15.32 -0.24
CA MET A 160 4.01 -14.43 0.92
C MET A 160 2.62 -14.48 1.52
N ASN A 161 2.53 -14.83 2.79
CA ASN A 161 1.32 -14.77 3.60
C ASN A 161 1.52 -13.79 4.74
N ILE A 162 0.95 -12.59 4.60
CA ILE A 162 1.16 -11.49 5.55
C ILE A 162 0.64 -11.86 6.94
N ALA A 163 -0.59 -12.41 7.01
CA ALA A 163 -1.22 -12.73 8.29
C ALA A 163 -0.49 -13.86 9.02
N GLU A 164 -0.03 -14.87 8.30
CA GLU A 164 0.68 -16.02 8.87
C GLU A 164 2.10 -15.68 9.33
N GLU A 165 2.84 -14.93 8.48
CA GLU A 165 4.25 -14.62 8.75
C GLU A 165 4.43 -13.51 9.80
N TYR A 166 3.54 -12.50 9.82
CA TYR A 166 3.74 -11.28 10.61
C TYR A 166 2.58 -10.97 11.56
N GLY A 167 1.44 -11.59 11.38
CA GLY A 167 0.19 -11.28 12.08
C GLY A 167 -0.64 -10.24 11.32
N SER A 168 -1.90 -10.19 11.71
CA SER A 168 -2.87 -9.24 11.16
C SER A 168 -2.71 -7.86 11.79
N GLU A 169 -3.21 -6.82 11.12
CA GLU A 169 -3.21 -5.44 11.60
C GLU A 169 -1.82 -4.97 12.06
N ARG A 170 -0.79 -5.48 11.37
CA ARG A 170 0.61 -5.18 11.66
C ARG A 170 1.30 -4.61 10.42
N ALA A 171 2.10 -3.58 10.62
CA ALA A 171 2.91 -2.97 9.59
C ALA A 171 4.01 -3.93 9.13
N VAL A 172 4.05 -4.21 7.83
CA VAL A 172 5.09 -4.99 7.17
C VAL A 172 5.70 -4.13 6.07
N ILE A 173 7.01 -3.89 6.16
CA ILE A 173 7.74 -3.09 5.18
C ILE A 173 8.92 -3.91 4.67
N LYS A 174 9.00 -4.10 3.35
CA LYS A 174 10.16 -4.75 2.72
C LYS A 174 10.85 -3.80 1.76
N LYS A 175 12.17 -3.73 1.87
CA LYS A 175 13.02 -2.88 1.03
C LYS A 175 13.77 -3.73 0.01
N TYR A 176 13.79 -3.27 -1.24
CA TYR A 176 14.53 -3.88 -2.33
C TYR A 176 15.39 -2.83 -3.03
N ILE A 177 16.59 -3.22 -3.45
CA ILE A 177 17.46 -2.38 -4.28
C ILE A 177 17.41 -2.93 -5.71
N VAL A 178 16.97 -2.10 -6.64
CA VAL A 178 16.66 -2.52 -8.00
C VAL A 178 17.40 -1.68 -9.01
N PRO A 179 18.29 -2.27 -9.84
CA PRO A 179 18.87 -1.59 -10.97
C PRO A 179 17.87 -1.47 -12.12
N VAL A 180 17.78 -0.30 -12.71
CA VAL A 180 17.00 -0.01 -13.91
C VAL A 180 17.96 0.36 -15.03
N SER A 181 17.79 -0.25 -16.18
CA SER A 181 18.62 -0.01 -17.35
C SER A 181 17.83 -0.15 -18.64
N GLN A 182 18.34 0.40 -19.73
CA GLN A 182 17.76 0.30 -21.08
C GLN A 182 16.36 0.97 -21.19
N GLY A 183 16.07 1.96 -20.34
CA GLY A 183 14.79 2.65 -20.34
C GLY A 183 13.57 1.77 -19.98
N LYS A 184 13.79 0.64 -19.30
CA LYS A 184 12.71 -0.31 -18.96
C LYS A 184 11.81 0.16 -17.82
N GLY A 185 12.28 1.14 -17.03
CA GLY A 185 11.57 1.60 -15.84
C GLY A 185 11.49 0.54 -14.74
N LEU A 186 10.60 0.77 -13.80
CA LEU A 186 10.29 -0.14 -12.69
C LEU A 186 8.94 -0.81 -12.90
N VAL A 187 8.91 -2.13 -12.68
CA VAL A 187 7.67 -2.93 -12.72
C VAL A 187 7.68 -3.86 -11.53
N VAL A 188 6.75 -3.65 -10.61
CA VAL A 188 6.45 -4.58 -9.51
C VAL A 188 5.20 -5.35 -9.91
N ARG A 189 5.30 -6.68 -10.05
CA ARG A 189 4.17 -7.56 -10.39
C ARG A 189 3.75 -8.38 -9.19
N PHE A 190 2.46 -8.61 -9.09
CA PHE A 190 1.86 -9.40 -8.03
C PHE A 190 1.12 -10.57 -8.65
N GLY A 191 1.42 -11.78 -8.20
CA GLY A 191 0.77 -13.00 -8.68
C GLY A 191 -0.07 -13.66 -7.58
N ALA A 192 -1.34 -13.93 -7.84
CA ALA A 192 -2.20 -14.66 -6.92
C ALA A 192 -1.79 -16.13 -6.84
N VAL A 193 -1.64 -16.66 -5.62
CA VAL A 193 -1.44 -18.09 -5.33
C VAL A 193 -2.67 -18.63 -4.62
N GLU A 194 -3.01 -18.07 -3.45
CA GLU A 194 -4.29 -18.26 -2.77
C GLU A 194 -4.90 -16.90 -2.47
N SER A 195 -6.15 -16.70 -2.92
CA SER A 195 -6.79 -15.38 -2.88
C SER A 195 -6.04 -14.35 -3.75
N VAL A 196 -6.37 -13.09 -3.63
CA VAL A 196 -5.83 -12.02 -4.50
C VAL A 196 -4.76 -11.19 -3.77
N PRO A 197 -3.74 -10.67 -4.48
CA PRO A 197 -2.71 -9.83 -3.89
C PRO A 197 -3.27 -8.53 -3.30
N ILE A 198 -2.55 -7.99 -2.34
CA ILE A 198 -2.82 -6.65 -1.77
C ILE A 198 -1.55 -5.80 -1.76
N LEU A 199 -1.73 -4.48 -1.73
CA LEU A 199 -0.68 -3.52 -1.47
C LEU A 199 -1.28 -2.29 -0.78
N ASN A 200 -0.65 -1.83 0.31
CA ASN A 200 -1.09 -0.66 1.05
C ASN A 200 -0.37 0.60 0.58
N ALA A 201 0.93 0.54 0.40
CA ALA A 201 1.71 1.67 -0.08
C ALA A 201 2.99 1.22 -0.78
N ILE A 202 3.54 2.10 -1.60
CA ILE A 202 4.83 1.92 -2.25
C ILE A 202 5.62 3.23 -2.20
N ARG A 203 6.92 3.11 -1.93
CA ARG A 203 7.89 4.21 -2.02
C ARG A 203 9.02 3.80 -2.97
N ILE A 204 9.38 4.70 -3.85
CA ILE A 204 10.48 4.54 -4.82
C ILE A 204 11.42 5.73 -4.71
#